data_34cf1ceb275ce94be55489e623119af4
#
_entry.id   34cf1ceb275ce94be55489e623119af4
#
_cell.length_a   1.000
_cell.length_b   1.000
_cell.length_c   1.000
_cell.angle_alpha   90.00
_cell.angle_beta   90.00
_cell.angle_gamma   90.00
#
_symmetry.space_group_name_H-M   'P 1'
#
loop_
_entity.id
_entity.type
_entity.pdbx_description
1 polymer ?
#
loop_
_entity_poly.entity_id
_entity_poly.type
_entity_poly.pdbx_seq_one_letter_code
_entity_poly.pdbx_strand_id
1 'polypeptide(L)'
;MCSHIAIACGKIAGIGKYDGEKELDVSGRIVCPGFLDAHIHIESSLSVPREFARAVVPHGTTAIVTDPHEITNVMGTDGIEYMLEATERLPIDVFFMLPSCVPSTPLDEAGAELDWFAIDRFYAHPRVLGLAEMMNVPGLVAGDDDVLEKMARTLAAGKVIDGHSPMVSRSTLDVCAALGIGTDHECTTVEEMEERIARGMYVLLREGSASRDLQHLLPGLTPENQRRCLFCTDDRQPSDILERGHIVNNVRMAVRFGIDPVSAVRMATLNAAECYGMRDRGGIAPGRRADMVLVEDLKDFRVLACWAGGELVAKNGGMLRSL
;
A
#
# COMPACT_ATOMS: atom_id res chain seq x y z
N MET A 1 7.00 -14.14 -20.73
CA MET A 1 6.43 -15.45 -21.14
C MET A 1 5.18 -15.14 -21.94
N CYS A 2 4.98 -15.79 -23.09
CA CYS A 2 3.72 -15.69 -23.84
C CYS A 2 2.89 -16.94 -23.49
N SER A 3 1.73 -16.76 -22.87
CA SER A 3 0.93 -17.88 -22.35
C SER A 3 -0.50 -17.43 -22.09
N HIS A 4 -1.45 -18.38 -21.93
CA HIS A 4 -2.78 -18.07 -21.44
C HIS A 4 -2.77 -18.03 -19.91
N ILE A 5 -3.69 -17.24 -19.34
CA ILE A 5 -3.98 -17.19 -17.92
C ILE A 5 -5.44 -17.63 -17.75
N ALA A 6 -5.64 -18.77 -17.12
CA ALA A 6 -6.96 -19.28 -16.81
C ALA A 6 -7.41 -18.72 -15.45
N ILE A 7 -8.68 -18.27 -15.38
CA ILE A 7 -9.30 -17.71 -14.19
C ILE A 7 -10.55 -18.51 -13.86
N ALA A 8 -10.70 -18.89 -12.59
CA ALA A 8 -11.91 -19.53 -12.08
C ALA A 8 -12.14 -19.10 -10.62
N CYS A 9 -13.40 -18.86 -10.25
CA CYS A 9 -13.80 -18.51 -8.88
C CYS A 9 -12.96 -17.37 -8.26
N GLY A 10 -12.66 -16.35 -9.05
CA GLY A 10 -11.90 -15.17 -8.58
C GLY A 10 -10.39 -15.39 -8.43
N LYS A 11 -9.88 -16.56 -8.80
CA LYS A 11 -8.47 -16.93 -8.67
C LYS A 11 -7.86 -17.31 -10.01
N ILE A 12 -6.54 -17.21 -10.09
CA ILE A 12 -5.78 -17.76 -11.20
C ILE A 12 -5.81 -19.29 -11.06
N ALA A 13 -6.43 -19.94 -12.01
CA ALA A 13 -6.54 -21.42 -12.05
C ALA A 13 -5.29 -22.04 -12.65
N GLY A 14 -4.64 -21.38 -13.64
CA GLY A 14 -3.45 -21.90 -14.27
C GLY A 14 -2.82 -20.96 -15.28
N ILE A 15 -1.60 -21.30 -15.68
CA ILE A 15 -0.82 -20.65 -16.74
C ILE A 15 -0.43 -21.70 -17.75
N GLY A 16 -0.82 -21.55 -19.02
CA GLY A 16 -0.58 -22.56 -20.06
C GLY A 16 -1.63 -22.49 -21.14
N LYS A 17 -1.89 -23.59 -21.83
CA LYS A 17 -2.98 -23.72 -22.78
C LYS A 17 -4.23 -24.18 -22.05
N TYR A 18 -5.27 -23.38 -22.10
CA TYR A 18 -6.58 -23.66 -21.50
C TYR A 18 -7.67 -23.24 -22.48
N ASP A 19 -8.77 -23.95 -22.48
CA ASP A 19 -10.02 -23.56 -23.14
C ASP A 19 -10.92 -22.93 -22.07
N GLY A 20 -11.59 -21.82 -22.39
CA GLY A 20 -12.44 -21.10 -21.48
C GLY A 20 -13.82 -20.82 -22.07
N GLU A 21 -14.85 -20.72 -21.22
CA GLU A 21 -16.18 -20.28 -21.65
C GLU A 21 -16.17 -18.86 -22.24
N LYS A 22 -15.26 -18.02 -21.74
CA LYS A 22 -15.02 -16.67 -22.24
C LYS A 22 -13.53 -16.50 -22.43
N GLU A 23 -13.16 -16.05 -23.61
CA GLU A 23 -11.78 -15.78 -23.95
C GLU A 23 -11.62 -14.32 -24.30
N LEU A 24 -10.51 -13.73 -23.83
CA LEU A 24 -10.11 -12.37 -24.20
C LEU A 24 -8.73 -12.43 -24.80
N ASP A 25 -8.62 -12.04 -26.08
CA ASP A 25 -7.32 -11.89 -26.72
C ASP A 25 -6.64 -10.60 -26.26
N VAL A 26 -5.50 -10.75 -25.62
CA VAL A 26 -4.61 -9.69 -25.15
C VAL A 26 -3.25 -9.74 -25.83
N SER A 27 -3.14 -10.41 -26.98
CA SER A 27 -1.91 -10.55 -27.74
C SER A 27 -1.25 -9.20 -28.03
N GLY A 28 0.07 -9.15 -27.90
CA GLY A 28 0.83 -7.92 -28.09
C GLY A 28 0.78 -6.95 -26.91
N ARG A 29 0.13 -7.32 -25.82
CA ARG A 29 0.04 -6.55 -24.57
C ARG A 29 0.66 -7.32 -23.43
N ILE A 30 0.78 -6.67 -22.27
CA ILE A 30 1.43 -7.25 -21.09
C ILE A 30 0.44 -7.28 -19.94
N VAL A 31 0.31 -8.45 -19.32
CA VAL A 31 -0.47 -8.63 -18.10
C VAL A 31 0.48 -8.60 -16.91
N CYS A 32 0.24 -7.67 -15.99
CA CYS A 32 0.94 -7.57 -14.71
C CYS A 32 -0.01 -7.95 -13.56
N PRO A 33 0.51 -8.32 -12.38
CA PRO A 33 -0.33 -8.34 -11.17
C PRO A 33 -0.93 -6.96 -10.92
N GLY A 34 -2.10 -6.90 -10.30
CA GLY A 34 -2.70 -5.64 -9.87
C GLY A 34 -1.79 -4.89 -8.91
N PHE A 35 -1.70 -3.57 -9.08
CA PHE A 35 -0.83 -2.73 -8.26
C PHE A 35 -1.40 -2.59 -6.85
N LEU A 36 -0.48 -2.51 -5.87
CA LEU A 36 -0.77 -2.34 -4.46
C LEU A 36 -0.09 -1.07 -3.95
N ASP A 37 -0.86 -0.18 -3.34
CA ASP A 37 -0.33 0.95 -2.60
C ASP A 37 -0.03 0.51 -1.17
N ALA A 38 1.21 0.66 -0.76
CA ALA A 38 1.68 0.14 0.51
C ALA A 38 1.38 1.03 1.71
N HIS A 39 1.06 2.30 1.48
CA HIS A 39 0.69 3.26 2.53
C HIS A 39 0.00 4.46 1.91
N ILE A 40 -1.21 4.77 2.40
CA ILE A 40 -2.02 5.87 1.91
C ILE A 40 -3.02 6.33 2.97
N HIS A 41 -3.39 7.61 2.89
CA HIS A 41 -4.55 8.20 3.57
C HIS A 41 -5.63 8.49 2.52
N ILE A 42 -6.75 7.74 2.56
CA ILE A 42 -7.85 7.96 1.60
C ILE A 42 -8.39 9.38 1.75
N GLU A 43 -8.42 9.89 2.97
CA GLU A 43 -8.91 11.21 3.37
C GLU A 43 -8.17 12.34 2.64
N SER A 44 -6.87 12.20 2.43
CA SER A 44 -6.04 13.15 1.68
C SER A 44 -6.44 13.31 0.22
N SER A 45 -7.19 12.34 -0.32
CA SER A 45 -7.81 12.47 -1.64
C SER A 45 -9.02 13.40 -1.66
N LEU A 46 -9.43 13.95 -0.50
CA LEU A 46 -10.60 14.81 -0.33
C LEU A 46 -11.89 14.17 -0.86
N SER A 47 -11.97 12.86 -0.85
CA SER A 47 -13.09 12.10 -1.37
C SER A 47 -13.49 10.95 -0.45
N VAL A 48 -14.73 10.51 -0.55
CA VAL A 48 -15.19 9.30 0.14
C VAL A 48 -14.56 8.04 -0.50
N PRO A 49 -14.44 6.91 0.22
CA PRO A 49 -13.78 5.70 -0.28
C PRO A 49 -14.28 5.21 -1.64
N ARG A 50 -15.57 5.37 -1.92
CA ARG A 50 -16.19 5.02 -3.19
C ARG A 50 -15.64 5.83 -4.37
N GLU A 51 -15.52 7.15 -4.21
CA GLU A 51 -15.01 8.03 -5.26
C GLU A 51 -13.50 7.90 -5.42
N PHE A 52 -12.79 7.67 -4.30
CA PHE A 52 -11.38 7.28 -4.34
C PHE A 52 -11.18 6.01 -5.19
N ALA A 53 -11.94 4.93 -4.93
CA ALA A 53 -11.86 3.71 -5.72
C ALA A 53 -12.12 3.96 -7.21
N ARG A 54 -13.11 4.82 -7.53
CA ARG A 54 -13.42 5.23 -8.91
C ARG A 54 -12.23 5.91 -9.61
N ALA A 55 -11.44 6.67 -8.86
CA ALA A 55 -10.27 7.35 -9.39
C ALA A 55 -9.08 6.41 -9.60
N VAL A 56 -8.80 5.48 -8.67
CA VAL A 56 -7.54 4.71 -8.68
C VAL A 56 -7.61 3.38 -9.44
N VAL A 57 -8.77 2.70 -9.45
CA VAL A 57 -8.92 1.39 -10.11
C VAL A 57 -8.67 1.45 -11.62
N PRO A 58 -9.11 2.48 -12.37
CA PRO A 58 -8.77 2.61 -13.79
C PRO A 58 -7.27 2.74 -14.06
N HIS A 59 -6.49 3.11 -13.06
CA HIS A 59 -5.03 3.17 -13.11
C HIS A 59 -4.34 1.88 -12.67
N GLY A 60 -5.11 0.81 -12.41
CA GLY A 60 -4.59 -0.53 -12.14
C GLY A 60 -4.32 -0.83 -10.66
N THR A 61 -4.69 0.04 -9.74
CA THR A 61 -4.58 -0.25 -8.31
C THR A 61 -5.73 -1.16 -7.89
N THR A 62 -5.41 -2.33 -7.37
CA THR A 62 -6.37 -3.37 -6.95
C THR A 62 -6.38 -3.61 -5.45
N ALA A 63 -5.37 -3.11 -4.74
CA ALA A 63 -5.32 -3.15 -3.28
C ALA A 63 -4.58 -1.93 -2.73
N ILE A 64 -4.94 -1.54 -1.51
CA ILE A 64 -4.26 -0.48 -0.75
C ILE A 64 -4.13 -0.89 0.72
N VAL A 65 -3.12 -0.36 1.38
CA VAL A 65 -2.96 -0.37 2.84
C VAL A 65 -3.16 1.06 3.33
N THR A 66 -4.23 1.32 4.04
CA THR A 66 -4.59 2.68 4.49
C THR A 66 -4.48 2.82 6.00
N ASP A 67 -4.04 3.99 6.43
CA ASP A 67 -4.15 4.46 7.80
C ASP A 67 -5.26 5.54 7.87
N PRO A 68 -6.38 5.29 8.54
CA PRO A 68 -7.49 6.24 8.63
C PRO A 68 -7.34 7.20 9.81
N HIS A 69 -6.15 7.71 10.13
CA HIS A 69 -5.95 8.51 11.33
C HIS A 69 -6.63 9.87 11.26
N GLU A 70 -6.84 10.48 10.07
CA GLU A 70 -7.48 11.79 9.95
C GLU A 70 -8.95 11.72 10.34
N ILE A 71 -9.72 10.78 9.81
CA ILE A 71 -11.12 10.62 10.23
C ILE A 71 -11.22 10.17 11.69
N THR A 72 -10.22 9.39 12.15
CA THR A 72 -10.15 8.93 13.53
C THR A 72 -9.87 10.07 14.51
N ASN A 73 -9.07 11.07 14.13
CA ASN A 73 -8.90 12.31 14.90
C ASN A 73 -10.21 13.08 15.11
N VAL A 74 -11.19 12.89 14.24
CA VAL A 74 -12.51 13.57 14.32
C VAL A 74 -13.54 12.70 15.02
N MET A 75 -13.59 11.40 14.72
CA MET A 75 -14.70 10.51 15.08
C MET A 75 -14.28 9.36 16.01
N GLY A 76 -13.01 9.24 16.38
CA GLY A 76 -12.53 8.13 17.19
C GLY A 76 -12.74 6.77 16.50
N THR A 77 -13.13 5.77 17.28
CA THR A 77 -13.37 4.41 16.76
C THR A 77 -14.50 4.34 15.73
N ASP A 78 -15.47 5.25 15.77
CA ASP A 78 -16.55 5.32 14.77
C ASP A 78 -15.99 5.63 13.38
N GLY A 79 -14.89 6.39 13.32
CA GLY A 79 -14.15 6.65 12.08
C GLY A 79 -13.54 5.38 11.48
N ILE A 80 -12.96 4.53 12.32
CA ILE A 80 -12.43 3.21 11.88
C ILE A 80 -13.57 2.33 11.36
N GLU A 81 -14.69 2.25 12.09
CA GLU A 81 -15.85 1.45 11.68
C GLU A 81 -16.43 1.96 10.37
N TYR A 82 -16.61 3.27 10.23
CA TYR A 82 -17.07 3.88 8.98
C TYR A 82 -16.18 3.49 7.79
N MET A 83 -14.86 3.60 7.93
CA MET A 83 -13.93 3.29 6.84
C MET A 83 -13.95 1.79 6.50
N LEU A 84 -14.06 0.93 7.49
CA LEU A 84 -14.23 -0.51 7.28
C LEU A 84 -15.52 -0.82 6.50
N GLU A 85 -16.65 -0.25 6.89
CA GLU A 85 -17.94 -0.47 6.22
C GLU A 85 -17.98 0.14 4.82
N ALA A 86 -17.54 1.39 4.67
CA ALA A 86 -17.59 2.13 3.41
C ALA A 86 -16.72 1.50 2.29
N THR A 87 -15.76 0.65 2.68
CA THR A 87 -14.85 -0.02 1.73
C THR A 87 -15.19 -1.48 1.45
N GLU A 88 -16.23 -2.04 2.06
CA GLU A 88 -16.50 -3.49 2.03
C GLU A 88 -16.82 -4.04 0.64
N ARG A 89 -17.50 -3.25 -0.20
CA ARG A 89 -18.03 -3.68 -1.51
C ARG A 89 -17.38 -2.98 -2.70
N LEU A 90 -16.23 -2.39 -2.48
CA LEU A 90 -15.52 -1.70 -3.54
C LEU A 90 -14.77 -2.71 -4.45
N PRO A 91 -14.54 -2.39 -5.72
CA PRO A 91 -13.76 -3.23 -6.63
C PRO A 91 -12.24 -3.02 -6.43
N ILE A 92 -11.84 -2.78 -5.21
CA ILE A 92 -10.49 -2.67 -4.71
C ILE A 92 -10.47 -3.21 -3.29
N ASP A 93 -9.46 -3.99 -2.95
CA ASP A 93 -9.31 -4.46 -1.58
C ASP A 93 -8.63 -3.37 -0.73
N VAL A 94 -9.31 -2.99 0.35
CA VAL A 94 -8.79 -1.99 1.29
C VAL A 94 -8.42 -2.68 2.59
N PHE A 95 -7.13 -2.64 2.91
CA PHE A 95 -6.58 -3.12 4.16
C PHE A 95 -6.25 -1.94 5.07
N PHE A 96 -6.26 -2.17 6.37
CA PHE A 96 -6.16 -1.14 7.38
C PHE A 96 -4.99 -1.37 8.31
N MET A 97 -4.27 -0.31 8.57
CA MET A 97 -3.41 -0.17 9.73
C MET A 97 -4.18 0.65 10.77
N LEU A 98 -4.16 0.22 12.04
CA LEU A 98 -4.86 0.97 13.10
C LEU A 98 -4.05 2.20 13.49
N PRO A 99 -4.65 3.39 13.62
CA PRO A 99 -3.92 4.59 13.99
C PRO A 99 -3.12 4.44 15.28
N SER A 100 -1.83 4.73 15.20
CA SER A 100 -0.91 4.61 16.35
C SER A 100 -1.04 5.76 17.33
N CYS A 101 -1.31 6.96 16.80
CA CYS A 101 -1.29 8.22 17.53
C CYS A 101 -2.51 9.07 17.15
N VAL A 102 -3.50 9.13 18.04
CA VAL A 102 -4.68 9.99 17.90
C VAL A 102 -4.95 10.65 19.27
N PRO A 103 -4.67 11.95 19.38
CA PRO A 103 -3.97 12.84 18.43
C PRO A 103 -2.50 12.43 18.22
N SER A 104 -1.86 13.02 17.22
CA SER A 104 -0.44 12.74 16.91
C SER A 104 0.51 13.16 18.02
N THR A 105 0.19 14.23 18.75
CA THR A 105 0.90 14.66 19.94
C THR A 105 -0.08 15.12 21.02
N PRO A 106 0.32 15.14 22.32
CA PRO A 106 -0.52 15.69 23.40
C PRO A 106 -0.80 17.19 23.29
N LEU A 107 -0.17 17.89 22.35
CA LEU A 107 -0.35 19.32 22.11
C LEU A 107 -1.40 19.61 21.04
N ASP A 108 -1.82 18.59 20.30
CA ASP A 108 -2.80 18.74 19.22
C ASP A 108 -4.22 18.72 19.78
N GLU A 109 -5.07 19.58 19.22
CA GLU A 109 -6.51 19.50 19.44
C GLU A 109 -7.11 18.41 18.53
N ALA A 110 -7.90 17.52 19.10
CA ALA A 110 -8.55 16.42 18.38
C ALA A 110 -10.00 16.27 18.84
N GLY A 111 -10.84 15.70 17.97
CA GLY A 111 -12.20 15.31 18.30
C GLY A 111 -12.29 14.02 19.13
N ALA A 112 -11.21 13.25 19.16
CA ALA A 112 -11.11 12.00 19.89
C ALA A 112 -9.67 11.71 20.32
N GLU A 113 -9.54 10.86 21.35
CA GLU A 113 -8.28 10.27 21.78
C GLU A 113 -8.43 8.76 21.72
N LEU A 114 -7.43 8.05 21.16
CA LEU A 114 -7.41 6.61 21.08
C LEU A 114 -6.23 6.03 21.86
N ASP A 115 -6.54 5.34 22.94
CA ASP A 115 -5.60 4.50 23.67
C ASP A 115 -5.53 3.08 23.07
N TRP A 116 -4.64 2.26 23.60
CA TRP A 116 -4.47 0.86 23.19
C TRP A 116 -5.77 0.04 23.34
N PHE A 117 -6.58 0.32 24.36
CA PHE A 117 -7.81 -0.42 24.63
C PHE A 117 -8.90 -0.12 23.58
N ALA A 118 -8.99 1.11 23.12
CA ALA A 118 -9.95 1.52 22.10
C ALA A 118 -9.71 0.79 20.76
N ILE A 119 -8.44 0.54 20.40
CA ILE A 119 -8.10 -0.09 19.10
C ILE A 119 -7.97 -1.61 19.17
N ASP A 120 -7.79 -2.21 20.34
CA ASP A 120 -7.49 -3.64 20.52
C ASP A 120 -8.50 -4.57 19.85
N ARG A 121 -9.79 -4.26 19.95
CA ARG A 121 -10.88 -5.03 19.35
C ARG A 121 -10.79 -5.17 17.83
N PHE A 122 -10.18 -4.21 17.15
CA PHE A 122 -10.08 -4.22 15.69
C PHE A 122 -9.02 -5.17 15.16
N TYR A 123 -8.05 -5.62 15.96
CA TYR A 123 -7.09 -6.61 15.52
C TYR A 123 -7.72 -7.95 15.10
N ALA A 124 -8.92 -8.27 15.58
CA ALA A 124 -9.66 -9.44 15.14
C ALA A 124 -10.22 -9.32 13.70
N HIS A 125 -10.31 -8.09 13.15
CA HIS A 125 -10.85 -7.88 11.82
C HIS A 125 -9.86 -8.35 10.73
N PRO A 126 -10.32 -9.16 9.73
CA PRO A 126 -9.42 -9.80 8.75
C PRO A 126 -8.71 -8.79 7.81
N ARG A 127 -9.26 -7.60 7.64
CA ARG A 127 -8.64 -6.53 6.83
C ARG A 127 -7.70 -5.62 7.62
N VAL A 128 -7.58 -5.79 8.93
CA VAL A 128 -6.61 -5.07 9.76
C VAL A 128 -5.29 -5.82 9.75
N LEU A 129 -4.23 -5.18 9.27
CA LEU A 129 -2.91 -5.78 9.08
C LEU A 129 -1.93 -5.43 10.20
N GLY A 130 -2.13 -4.31 10.90
CA GLY A 130 -1.19 -3.87 11.90
C GLY A 130 -1.52 -2.55 12.56
N LEU A 131 -0.48 -1.98 13.16
CA LEU A 131 -0.45 -0.63 13.71
C LEU A 131 0.14 0.31 12.67
N ALA A 132 -0.55 1.41 12.40
CA ALA A 132 -0.16 2.42 11.45
C ALA A 132 1.12 3.18 11.87
N GLU A 133 1.56 4.04 11.02
CA GLU A 133 2.76 4.84 11.18
C GLU A 133 2.97 5.36 12.61
N MET A 134 4.06 4.93 13.22
CA MET A 134 4.42 5.35 14.59
C MET A 134 5.00 6.75 14.58
N MET A 135 4.14 7.75 14.63
CA MET A 135 4.52 9.17 14.63
C MET A 135 5.10 9.62 15.98
N ASN A 136 4.61 9.06 17.11
CA ASN A 136 5.08 9.43 18.45
C ASN A 136 6.41 8.75 18.82
N VAL A 137 7.44 8.92 17.97
CA VAL A 137 8.80 8.44 18.26
C VAL A 137 9.37 9.02 19.55
N PRO A 138 9.13 10.31 19.91
CA PRO A 138 9.56 10.81 21.23
C PRO A 138 8.95 10.06 22.41
N GLY A 139 7.65 9.77 22.36
CA GLY A 139 6.96 8.96 23.38
C GLY A 139 7.52 7.53 23.45
N LEU A 140 7.76 6.91 22.29
CA LEU A 140 8.39 5.60 22.19
C LEU A 140 9.75 5.56 22.91
N VAL A 141 10.61 6.55 22.64
CA VAL A 141 11.95 6.63 23.26
C VAL A 141 11.87 6.96 24.76
N ALA A 142 10.86 7.73 25.16
CA ALA A 142 10.61 8.03 26.58
C ALA A 142 9.98 6.87 27.35
N GLY A 143 9.53 5.82 26.68
CA GLY A 143 8.87 4.68 27.30
C GLY A 143 7.42 4.92 27.69
N ASP A 144 6.67 5.66 26.87
CA ASP A 144 5.24 5.93 27.06
C ASP A 144 4.46 4.59 27.10
N ASP A 145 3.69 4.39 28.15
CA ASP A 145 2.99 3.12 28.42
C ASP A 145 1.95 2.78 27.34
N ASP A 146 1.21 3.76 26.85
CA ASP A 146 0.18 3.53 25.80
C ASP A 146 0.82 3.18 24.46
N VAL A 147 1.89 3.89 24.08
CA VAL A 147 2.66 3.60 22.87
C VAL A 147 3.22 2.19 22.92
N LEU A 148 3.86 1.82 24.02
CA LEU A 148 4.46 0.49 24.19
C LEU A 148 3.39 -0.62 24.20
N GLU A 149 2.24 -0.40 24.85
CA GLU A 149 1.16 -1.37 24.90
C GLU A 149 0.52 -1.58 23.51
N LYS A 150 0.28 -0.51 22.72
CA LYS A 150 -0.18 -0.61 21.32
C LYS A 150 0.76 -1.49 20.50
N MET A 151 2.06 -1.25 20.59
CA MET A 151 3.07 -2.03 19.87
C MET A 151 3.10 -3.49 20.33
N ALA A 152 3.12 -3.74 21.64
CA ALA A 152 3.15 -5.08 22.20
C ALA A 152 1.93 -5.91 21.78
N ARG A 153 0.74 -5.34 21.79
CA ARG A 153 -0.48 -6.01 21.34
C ARG A 153 -0.49 -6.27 19.83
N THR A 154 0.02 -5.35 19.04
CA THR A 154 0.18 -5.56 17.60
C THR A 154 1.07 -6.76 17.32
N LEU A 155 2.22 -6.84 17.98
CA LEU A 155 3.14 -7.96 17.82
C LEU A 155 2.56 -9.28 18.36
N ALA A 156 1.86 -9.24 19.50
CA ALA A 156 1.16 -10.41 20.04
C ALA A 156 0.06 -10.93 19.09
N ALA A 157 -0.59 -10.05 18.35
CA ALA A 157 -1.54 -10.41 17.29
C ALA A 157 -0.86 -10.94 16.01
N GLY A 158 0.48 -10.98 15.95
CA GLY A 158 1.24 -11.42 14.78
C GLY A 158 1.15 -10.45 13.60
N LYS A 159 0.97 -9.16 13.85
CA LYS A 159 0.74 -8.11 12.86
C LYS A 159 1.93 -7.16 12.75
N VAL A 160 1.92 -6.34 11.71
CA VAL A 160 3.00 -5.42 11.35
C VAL A 160 2.87 -4.09 12.09
N ILE A 161 3.98 -3.42 12.35
CA ILE A 161 4.02 -2.03 12.83
C ILE A 161 4.70 -1.19 11.77
N ASP A 162 4.00 -0.18 11.25
CA ASP A 162 4.56 0.78 10.33
C ASP A 162 5.26 1.93 11.06
N GLY A 163 6.26 2.51 10.41
CA GLY A 163 7.06 3.60 10.96
C GLY A 163 6.86 4.91 10.23
N HIS A 164 7.09 5.97 10.99
CA HIS A 164 7.15 7.35 10.55
C HIS A 164 8.31 8.02 11.32
N SER A 165 9.50 7.98 10.75
CA SER A 165 10.72 8.33 11.47
C SER A 165 11.58 9.36 10.71
N PRO A 166 11.03 10.57 10.43
CA PRO A 166 11.79 11.59 9.71
C PRO A 166 12.97 12.07 10.55
N MET A 167 14.15 12.14 9.95
CA MET A 167 15.36 12.76 10.53
C MET A 167 15.76 12.26 11.92
N VAL A 168 15.38 11.04 12.30
CA VAL A 168 15.77 10.46 13.59
C VAL A 168 17.25 10.11 13.63
N SER A 169 17.84 10.12 14.85
CA SER A 169 19.22 9.66 15.04
C SER A 169 19.35 8.16 14.79
N ARG A 170 20.56 7.70 14.49
CA ARG A 170 20.85 6.27 14.32
C ARG A 170 20.47 5.44 15.55
N SER A 171 20.73 5.96 16.75
CA SER A 171 20.35 5.28 17.99
C SER A 171 18.84 5.22 18.19
N THR A 172 18.11 6.24 17.81
CA THR A 172 16.64 6.23 17.82
C THR A 172 16.11 5.20 16.83
N LEU A 173 16.68 5.15 15.62
CA LEU A 173 16.28 4.17 14.61
C LEU A 173 16.56 2.73 15.05
N ASP A 174 17.66 2.50 15.80
CA ASP A 174 17.96 1.20 16.42
C ASP A 174 16.86 0.80 17.42
N VAL A 175 16.37 1.74 18.24
CA VAL A 175 15.24 1.51 19.16
C VAL A 175 13.97 1.17 18.38
N CYS A 176 13.61 1.95 17.36
CA CYS A 176 12.45 1.70 16.51
C CYS A 176 12.49 0.27 15.93
N ALA A 177 13.58 -0.10 15.30
CA ALA A 177 13.74 -1.42 14.70
C ALA A 177 13.72 -2.55 15.74
N ALA A 178 14.39 -2.36 16.89
CA ALA A 178 14.42 -3.35 17.99
C ALA A 178 13.04 -3.61 18.61
N LEU A 179 12.17 -2.60 18.62
CA LEU A 179 10.80 -2.70 19.11
C LEU A 179 9.79 -3.17 18.03
N GLY A 180 10.27 -3.54 16.85
CA GLY A 180 9.47 -4.21 15.83
C GLY A 180 8.85 -3.31 14.77
N ILE A 181 9.21 -2.01 14.70
CA ILE A 181 8.83 -1.17 13.56
C ILE A 181 9.50 -1.74 12.31
N GLY A 182 8.69 -2.19 11.36
CA GLY A 182 9.12 -2.95 10.19
C GLY A 182 9.26 -2.16 8.91
N THR A 183 8.73 -0.94 8.86
CA THR A 183 8.70 -0.09 7.65
C THR A 183 9.08 1.36 7.96
N ASP A 184 9.36 2.15 6.91
CA ASP A 184 9.43 3.62 7.00
C ASP A 184 9.19 4.23 5.62
N HIS A 185 8.39 5.28 5.53
CA HIS A 185 8.09 6.02 4.30
C HIS A 185 8.64 7.46 4.31
N GLU A 186 9.32 7.86 5.38
CA GLU A 186 9.81 9.24 5.59
C GLU A 186 11.26 9.48 5.12
N CYS A 187 11.87 8.49 4.44
CA CYS A 187 13.19 8.69 3.88
C CYS A 187 13.16 9.74 2.77
N THR A 188 14.05 10.72 2.84
CA THR A 188 14.24 11.76 1.83
C THR A 188 15.59 11.66 1.11
N THR A 189 16.53 10.90 1.67
CA THR A 189 17.87 10.67 1.13
C THR A 189 18.21 9.19 1.00
N VAL A 190 19.17 8.90 0.13
CA VAL A 190 19.65 7.51 -0.06
C VAL A 190 20.27 6.97 1.23
N GLU A 191 20.99 7.80 1.96
CA GLU A 191 21.62 7.42 3.24
C GLU A 191 20.56 6.99 4.27
N GLU A 192 19.47 7.73 4.39
CA GLU A 192 18.35 7.36 5.26
C GLU A 192 17.73 6.01 4.84
N MET A 193 17.53 5.81 3.54
CA MET A 193 17.03 4.54 2.99
C MET A 193 17.96 3.37 3.34
N GLU A 194 19.27 3.52 3.13
CA GLU A 194 20.26 2.49 3.44
C GLU A 194 20.31 2.17 4.93
N GLU A 195 20.17 3.16 5.80
CA GLU A 195 20.14 2.98 7.26
C GLU A 195 18.93 2.13 7.72
N ARG A 196 17.74 2.33 7.12
CA ARG A 196 16.55 1.50 7.40
C ARG A 196 16.74 0.07 6.92
N ILE A 197 17.21 -0.07 5.68
CA ILE A 197 17.46 -1.41 5.08
C ILE A 197 18.51 -2.19 5.88
N ALA A 198 19.58 -1.53 6.34
CA ALA A 198 20.62 -2.15 7.17
C ALA A 198 20.08 -2.69 8.51
N ARG A 199 18.95 -2.17 8.99
CA ARG A 199 18.23 -2.63 10.18
C ARG A 199 17.13 -3.65 9.88
N GLY A 200 17.01 -4.10 8.64
CA GLY A 200 16.02 -5.09 8.21
C GLY A 200 14.64 -4.50 7.96
N MET A 201 14.47 -3.19 7.99
CA MET A 201 13.21 -2.53 7.68
C MET A 201 12.92 -2.55 6.17
N TYR A 202 11.66 -2.44 5.82
CA TYR A 202 11.25 -2.08 4.46
C TYR A 202 11.22 -0.55 4.31
N VAL A 203 11.55 -0.06 3.11
CA VAL A 203 11.43 1.36 2.78
C VAL A 203 10.35 1.55 1.73
N LEU A 204 9.38 2.39 2.05
CA LEU A 204 8.30 2.76 1.16
C LEU A 204 8.72 4.03 0.40
N LEU A 205 8.94 3.87 -0.90
CA LEU A 205 9.35 4.96 -1.79
C LEU A 205 8.13 5.81 -2.13
N ARG A 206 8.00 6.94 -1.45
CA ARG A 206 6.83 7.80 -1.46
C ARG A 206 6.79 8.74 -2.67
N GLU A 207 5.62 8.78 -3.35
CA GLU A 207 5.31 9.77 -4.39
C GLU A 207 3.89 10.30 -4.19
N GLY A 208 3.74 11.17 -3.22
CA GLY A 208 2.51 11.89 -2.89
C GLY A 208 2.28 13.14 -3.74
N SER A 209 1.42 14.02 -3.26
CA SER A 209 1.20 15.34 -3.87
C SER A 209 2.11 16.41 -3.30
N ALA A 210 2.32 16.38 -1.98
CA ALA A 210 3.23 17.27 -1.26
C ALA A 210 4.63 16.65 -1.12
N SER A 211 4.70 15.44 -0.58
CA SER A 211 5.95 14.70 -0.36
C SER A 211 6.26 13.82 -1.56
N ARG A 212 7.32 14.17 -2.30
CA ARG A 212 7.71 13.53 -3.57
C ARG A 212 9.14 13.04 -3.50
N ASP A 213 9.38 12.00 -2.70
CA ASP A 213 10.71 11.55 -2.36
C ASP A 213 11.25 10.48 -3.30
N LEU A 214 10.36 9.83 -4.08
CA LEU A 214 10.70 8.74 -4.98
C LEU A 214 11.92 9.06 -5.86
N GLN A 215 11.94 10.23 -6.50
CA GLN A 215 13.02 10.61 -7.41
C GLN A 215 14.37 10.70 -6.70
N HIS A 216 14.39 11.12 -5.42
CA HIS A 216 15.61 11.26 -4.61
C HIS A 216 16.13 9.90 -4.13
N LEU A 217 15.25 8.92 -3.97
CA LEU A 217 15.58 7.58 -3.46
C LEU A 217 15.95 6.58 -4.57
N LEU A 218 15.45 6.78 -5.79
CA LEU A 218 15.74 5.89 -6.92
C LEU A 218 17.24 5.63 -7.17
N PRO A 219 18.17 6.63 -6.99
CA PRO A 219 19.60 6.39 -7.14
C PRO A 219 20.17 5.36 -6.17
N GLY A 220 19.55 5.16 -5.02
CA GLY A 220 19.97 4.18 -4.00
C GLY A 220 19.46 2.76 -4.25
N LEU A 221 18.61 2.54 -5.25
CA LEU A 221 18.12 1.20 -5.55
C LEU A 221 19.17 0.35 -6.25
N THR A 222 19.43 -0.83 -5.69
CA THR A 222 20.34 -1.84 -6.22
C THR A 222 19.64 -3.19 -6.35
N PRO A 223 20.18 -4.16 -7.14
CA PRO A 223 19.62 -5.51 -7.19
C PRO A 223 19.54 -6.20 -5.82
N GLU A 224 20.44 -5.84 -4.88
CA GLU A 224 20.55 -6.44 -3.55
C GLU A 224 19.47 -5.90 -2.60
N ASN A 225 19.15 -4.60 -2.67
CA ASN A 225 18.25 -3.95 -1.72
C ASN A 225 16.80 -3.80 -2.21
N GLN A 226 16.53 -3.84 -3.53
CA GLN A 226 15.19 -3.62 -4.11
C GLN A 226 14.10 -4.53 -3.53
N ARG A 227 14.45 -5.69 -2.94
CA ARG A 227 13.50 -6.57 -2.25
C ARG A 227 12.93 -5.97 -0.96
N ARG A 228 13.63 -4.99 -0.39
CA ARG A 228 13.20 -4.25 0.80
C ARG A 228 12.56 -2.91 0.47
N CYS A 229 12.36 -2.62 -0.82
CA CYS A 229 11.75 -1.38 -1.28
C CYS A 229 10.41 -1.65 -1.93
N LEU A 230 9.43 -0.83 -1.64
CA LEU A 230 8.08 -0.87 -2.20
C LEU A 230 7.59 0.57 -2.45
N PHE A 231 6.50 0.71 -3.18
CA PHE A 231 5.95 2.04 -3.49
C PHE A 231 4.75 2.37 -2.61
N CYS A 232 4.62 3.64 -2.27
CA CYS A 232 3.43 4.20 -1.65
C CYS A 232 3.11 5.58 -2.23
N THR A 233 1.90 6.06 -1.98
CA THR A 233 1.49 7.41 -2.36
C THR A 233 1.36 8.35 -1.19
N ASP A 234 1.10 7.84 0.02
CA ASP A 234 0.86 8.66 1.18
C ASP A 234 -0.28 9.67 0.89
N ASP A 235 -0.07 10.95 1.08
CA ASP A 235 -1.01 12.04 0.76
C ASP A 235 -1.07 12.33 -0.74
N ARG A 236 -2.07 11.78 -1.44
CA ARG A 236 -2.22 12.00 -2.88
C ARG A 236 -3.57 12.59 -3.24
N GLN A 237 -3.53 13.78 -3.82
CA GLN A 237 -4.72 14.55 -4.20
C GLN A 237 -5.36 14.06 -5.51
N PRO A 238 -6.67 14.29 -5.71
CA PRO A 238 -7.42 13.82 -6.89
C PRO A 238 -6.84 14.29 -8.21
N SER A 239 -6.35 15.52 -8.30
CA SER A 239 -5.76 16.08 -9.53
C SER A 239 -4.55 15.25 -9.99
N ASP A 240 -3.64 14.91 -9.06
CA ASP A 240 -2.47 14.09 -9.38
C ASP A 240 -2.87 12.66 -9.76
N ILE A 241 -3.90 12.08 -9.10
CA ILE A 241 -4.42 10.76 -9.45
C ILE A 241 -4.99 10.76 -10.87
N LEU A 242 -5.81 11.73 -11.20
CA LEU A 242 -6.48 11.80 -12.50
C LEU A 242 -5.50 12.11 -13.64
N GLU A 243 -4.52 12.99 -13.41
CA GLU A 243 -3.58 13.43 -14.45
C GLU A 243 -2.42 12.44 -14.65
N ARG A 244 -1.88 11.89 -13.56
CA ARG A 244 -0.65 11.08 -13.58
C ARG A 244 -0.87 9.62 -13.29
N GLY A 245 -2.02 9.27 -12.72
CA GLY A 245 -2.30 7.94 -12.19
C GLY A 245 -1.92 7.79 -10.72
N HIS A 246 -2.13 6.60 -10.21
CA HIS A 246 -1.84 6.21 -8.83
C HIS A 246 -0.47 5.50 -8.75
N ILE A 247 -0.37 4.31 -8.16
CA ILE A 247 0.89 3.52 -8.08
C ILE A 247 1.54 3.28 -9.45
N VAL A 248 0.77 3.22 -10.53
CA VAL A 248 1.33 3.13 -11.89
C VAL A 248 2.26 4.30 -12.23
N ASN A 249 2.07 5.47 -11.61
CA ASN A 249 2.98 6.59 -11.77
C ASN A 249 4.35 6.31 -11.14
N ASN A 250 4.38 5.72 -9.95
CA ASN A 250 5.63 5.34 -9.27
C ASN A 250 6.40 4.32 -10.11
N VAL A 251 5.70 3.30 -10.64
CA VAL A 251 6.29 2.31 -11.56
C VAL A 251 6.90 2.99 -12.79
N ARG A 252 6.15 3.89 -13.42
CA ARG A 252 6.59 4.63 -14.62
C ARG A 252 7.81 5.51 -14.34
N MET A 253 7.82 6.19 -13.20
CA MET A 253 8.95 7.04 -12.78
C MET A 253 10.21 6.19 -12.55
N ALA A 254 10.09 5.05 -11.85
CA ALA A 254 11.20 4.15 -11.62
C ALA A 254 11.78 3.60 -12.94
N VAL A 255 10.93 3.17 -13.88
CA VAL A 255 11.36 2.68 -15.19
C VAL A 255 12.02 3.78 -16.02
N ARG A 256 11.51 4.99 -16.02
CA ARG A 256 12.11 6.14 -16.69
C ARG A 256 13.47 6.54 -16.10
N PHE A 257 13.67 6.30 -14.83
CA PHE A 257 14.96 6.48 -14.16
C PHE A 257 15.98 5.40 -14.55
N GLY A 258 15.52 4.24 -15.03
CA GLY A 258 16.39 3.13 -15.47
C GLY A 258 16.26 1.85 -14.67
N ILE A 259 15.32 1.78 -13.73
CA ILE A 259 15.02 0.53 -13.00
C ILE A 259 14.40 -0.47 -13.97
N ASP A 260 14.82 -1.73 -13.88
CA ASP A 260 14.24 -2.81 -14.65
C ASP A 260 12.71 -2.86 -14.45
N PRO A 261 11.91 -2.89 -15.55
CA PRO A 261 10.45 -2.85 -15.45
C PRO A 261 9.83 -3.96 -14.60
N VAL A 262 10.40 -5.16 -14.62
CA VAL A 262 9.90 -6.28 -13.81
C VAL A 262 10.17 -6.02 -12.32
N SER A 263 11.33 -5.45 -12.01
CA SER A 263 11.68 -5.02 -10.65
C SER A 263 10.75 -3.90 -10.16
N ALA A 264 10.47 -2.91 -11.00
CA ALA A 264 9.52 -1.83 -10.65
C ALA A 264 8.10 -2.39 -10.39
N VAL A 265 7.60 -3.30 -11.24
CA VAL A 265 6.31 -3.97 -11.00
C VAL A 265 6.36 -4.77 -9.70
N ARG A 266 7.46 -5.46 -9.39
CA ARG A 266 7.61 -6.23 -8.15
C ARG A 266 7.52 -5.33 -6.91
N MET A 267 8.12 -4.14 -6.93
CA MET A 267 8.00 -3.16 -5.84
C MET A 267 6.57 -2.65 -5.67
N ALA A 268 5.79 -2.55 -6.75
CA ALA A 268 4.39 -2.16 -6.74
C ALA A 268 3.41 -3.32 -6.43
N THR A 269 3.88 -4.54 -6.22
CA THR A 269 3.02 -5.73 -6.11
C THR A 269 3.53 -6.73 -5.08
N LEU A 270 4.50 -7.57 -5.44
CA LEU A 270 4.96 -8.68 -4.61
C LEU A 270 5.65 -8.22 -3.33
N ASN A 271 6.52 -7.20 -3.41
CA ASN A 271 7.23 -6.70 -2.23
C ASN A 271 6.26 -6.15 -1.19
N ALA A 272 5.25 -5.37 -1.63
CA ALA A 272 4.21 -4.85 -0.75
C ALA A 272 3.37 -5.99 -0.14
N ALA A 273 2.98 -6.97 -0.96
CA ALA A 273 2.25 -8.13 -0.46
C ALA A 273 3.06 -8.95 0.56
N GLU A 274 4.35 -9.14 0.34
CA GLU A 274 5.25 -9.85 1.28
C GLU A 274 5.46 -9.06 2.57
N CYS A 275 5.61 -7.73 2.49
CA CYS A 275 5.77 -6.85 3.66
C CYS A 275 4.60 -7.01 4.64
N TYR A 276 3.39 -7.02 4.13
CA TYR A 276 2.17 -7.11 4.94
C TYR A 276 1.61 -8.54 5.07
N GLY A 277 2.36 -9.56 4.68
CA GLY A 277 1.97 -10.97 4.84
C GLY A 277 0.80 -11.42 3.96
N MET A 278 0.48 -10.70 2.89
CA MET A 278 -0.61 -11.01 1.95
C MET A 278 -0.19 -12.12 0.99
N ARG A 279 -0.49 -13.36 1.32
CA ARG A 279 -0.01 -14.55 0.56
C ARG A 279 -0.81 -14.82 -0.71
N ASP A 280 -1.98 -14.22 -0.85
CA ASP A 280 -2.94 -14.50 -1.94
C ASP A 280 -2.79 -13.59 -3.15
N ARG A 281 -1.89 -12.60 -3.14
CA ARG A 281 -1.73 -11.56 -4.18
C ARG A 281 -0.28 -11.21 -4.49
N GLY A 282 -0.06 -10.15 -5.28
CA GLY A 282 1.26 -9.63 -5.63
C GLY A 282 1.96 -10.39 -6.77
N GLY A 283 1.31 -11.40 -7.37
CA GLY A 283 1.90 -12.15 -8.48
C GLY A 283 0.86 -12.94 -9.26
N ILE A 284 1.14 -13.22 -10.54
CA ILE A 284 0.31 -14.08 -11.39
C ILE A 284 0.80 -15.52 -11.20
N ALA A 285 0.08 -16.28 -10.38
CA ALA A 285 0.39 -17.69 -10.10
C ALA A 285 -0.88 -18.46 -9.71
N PRO A 286 -0.97 -19.76 -10.01
CA PRO A 286 -2.11 -20.59 -9.64
C PRO A 286 -2.43 -20.50 -8.13
N GLY A 287 -3.70 -20.38 -7.80
CA GLY A 287 -4.22 -20.23 -6.44
C GLY A 287 -4.25 -18.80 -5.90
N ARG A 288 -3.52 -17.86 -6.50
CA ARG A 288 -3.58 -16.45 -6.13
C ARG A 288 -4.86 -15.80 -6.66
N ARG A 289 -5.30 -14.75 -5.99
CA ARG A 289 -6.41 -13.89 -6.42
C ARG A 289 -6.12 -13.34 -7.82
N ALA A 290 -7.11 -13.33 -8.68
CA ALA A 290 -6.97 -12.86 -10.06
C ALA A 290 -7.11 -11.32 -10.14
N ASP A 291 -6.20 -10.63 -9.45
CA ASP A 291 -6.02 -9.18 -9.53
C ASP A 291 -4.93 -8.90 -10.57
N MET A 292 -5.34 -8.29 -11.69
CA MET A 292 -4.48 -8.15 -12.84
C MET A 292 -4.68 -6.82 -13.55
N VAL A 293 -3.62 -6.34 -14.16
CA VAL A 293 -3.62 -5.13 -14.99
C VAL A 293 -3.08 -5.45 -16.37
N LEU A 294 -3.81 -5.06 -17.40
CA LEU A 294 -3.34 -5.07 -18.78
C LEU A 294 -2.70 -3.73 -19.11
N VAL A 295 -1.44 -3.73 -19.43
CA VAL A 295 -0.71 -2.53 -19.84
C VAL A 295 -0.28 -2.62 -21.31
N GLU A 296 -0.18 -1.46 -21.95
CA GLU A 296 0.20 -1.37 -23.35
C GLU A 296 1.63 -1.83 -23.58
N ASP A 297 2.54 -1.39 -22.72
CA ASP A 297 3.97 -1.70 -22.76
C ASP A 297 4.59 -1.58 -21.35
N LEU A 298 5.88 -1.92 -21.23
CA LEU A 298 6.67 -1.79 -19.99
C LEU A 298 7.48 -0.50 -19.91
N LYS A 299 7.19 0.50 -20.72
CA LYS A 299 7.86 1.80 -20.73
C LYS A 299 6.96 2.88 -20.11
N ASP A 300 5.78 3.04 -20.68
CA ASP A 300 4.83 4.07 -20.23
C ASP A 300 3.73 3.51 -19.33
N PHE A 301 3.57 2.19 -19.28
CA PHE A 301 2.61 1.51 -18.42
C PHE A 301 1.19 2.07 -18.57
N ARG A 302 0.79 2.39 -19.79
CA ARG A 302 -0.59 2.81 -20.03
C ARG A 302 -1.53 1.66 -19.70
N VAL A 303 -2.39 1.86 -18.72
CA VAL A 303 -3.36 0.85 -18.28
C VAL A 303 -4.51 0.79 -19.29
N LEU A 304 -4.76 -0.40 -19.83
CA LEU A 304 -5.84 -0.67 -20.78
C LEU A 304 -7.04 -1.33 -20.11
N ALA A 305 -6.80 -2.18 -19.10
CA ALA A 305 -7.85 -2.85 -18.35
C ALA A 305 -7.36 -3.27 -16.98
N CYS A 306 -8.29 -3.41 -16.02
CA CYS A 306 -8.03 -3.85 -14.66
C CYS A 306 -9.05 -4.91 -14.25
N TRP A 307 -8.56 -6.01 -13.66
CA TRP A 307 -9.37 -7.06 -13.06
C TRP A 307 -9.14 -7.10 -11.56
N ALA A 308 -10.22 -7.18 -10.81
CA ALA A 308 -10.22 -7.42 -9.37
C ALA A 308 -10.99 -8.72 -9.08
N GLY A 309 -10.32 -9.68 -8.43
CA GLY A 309 -10.91 -10.99 -8.17
C GLY A 309 -11.43 -11.71 -9.41
N GLY A 310 -10.76 -11.55 -10.55
CA GLY A 310 -11.13 -12.15 -11.83
C GLY A 310 -12.25 -11.44 -12.60
N GLU A 311 -12.87 -10.43 -12.03
CA GLU A 311 -13.85 -9.59 -12.72
C GLU A 311 -13.18 -8.40 -13.41
N LEU A 312 -13.56 -8.12 -14.66
CA LEU A 312 -13.11 -6.93 -15.37
C LEU A 312 -13.87 -5.72 -14.79
N VAL A 313 -13.15 -4.86 -14.05
CA VAL A 313 -13.75 -3.74 -13.31
C VAL A 313 -13.53 -2.38 -13.97
N ALA A 314 -12.44 -2.23 -14.72
CA ALA A 314 -12.15 -1.00 -15.46
C ALA A 314 -11.52 -1.28 -16.82
N LYS A 315 -11.80 -0.41 -17.79
CA LYS A 315 -11.26 -0.48 -19.16
C LYS A 315 -11.14 0.91 -19.77
N ASN A 316 -10.01 1.15 -20.48
CA ASN A 316 -9.74 2.40 -21.20
C ASN A 316 -9.91 3.65 -20.31
N GLY A 317 -9.41 3.61 -19.07
CA GLY A 317 -9.44 4.73 -18.15
C GLY A 317 -10.78 4.97 -17.44
N GLY A 318 -11.77 4.10 -17.61
CA GLY A 318 -13.08 4.23 -16.96
C GLY A 318 -13.52 2.96 -16.22
N MET A 319 -14.34 3.15 -15.17
CA MET A 319 -15.00 2.04 -14.49
C MET A 319 -16.09 1.43 -15.37
N LEU A 320 -16.25 0.11 -15.32
CA LEU A 320 -17.30 -0.62 -16.07
C LEU A 320 -18.60 -0.79 -15.29
N ARG A 321 -18.57 -0.60 -13.98
CA ARG A 321 -19.77 -0.63 -13.12
C ARG A 321 -19.88 0.69 -12.36
N SER A 322 -21.12 1.13 -12.12
CA SER A 322 -21.37 2.14 -11.07
C SER A 322 -21.09 1.51 -9.70
N LEU A 323 -20.35 2.20 -8.89
CA LEU A 323 -20.03 1.78 -7.53
C LEU A 323 -21.17 2.09 -6.56
#